data_de51514de958abef086d78f849c420fd
#
_entry.id   de51514de958abef086d78f849c420fd
#
_cell.length_a   1.000
_cell.length_b   1.000
_cell.length_c   1.000
_cell.angle_alpha   90.00
_cell.angle_beta   90.00
_cell.angle_gamma   90.00
#
_symmetry.space_group_name_H-M   'P 1'
#
loop_
_entity.id
_entity.type
_entity.pdbx_description
1 polymer ?
#
loop_
_entity_poly.entity_id
_entity_poly.type
_entity_poly.pdbx_seq_one_letter_code
_entity_poly.pdbx_strand_id
1 'polypeptide(L)'
;SNDIYDIKMEDVSEKQLVKGKVVAIYDKEVVVDIGFKSEGIIDKSEFESIPEIGSEIDVFLVVFEDRKGRLILSKRRADFEKRWSELRDAAENETLLKGTVVKIIKGGLVVDLGVVNAFLPGSQVDIKPSPNFEDYLNNEYEFKIVKFNEFRQNVVVSRKATMSSDMDENRKELLKNLE
;
A
#
# COMPACT_ATOMS: atom_id res chain seq x y z
N SER A 1 -22.82 -8.87 -27.37
CA SER A 1 -21.46 -8.41 -27.51
C SER A 1 -21.20 -7.07 -26.82
N ASN A 2 -21.94 -6.04 -27.10
CA ASN A 2 -21.77 -4.75 -26.42
C ASN A 2 -22.07 -4.84 -24.93
N ASP A 3 -23.06 -5.64 -24.56
CA ASP A 3 -23.45 -5.82 -23.15
C ASP A 3 -22.34 -6.46 -22.32
N ILE A 4 -21.65 -7.46 -22.85
CA ILE A 4 -20.53 -8.12 -22.17
C ILE A 4 -19.35 -7.14 -22.02
N TYR A 5 -19.13 -6.34 -23.05
CA TYR A 5 -18.06 -5.34 -23.05
C TYR A 5 -18.35 -4.24 -22.03
N ASP A 6 -19.57 -3.75 -21.97
CA ASP A 6 -20.00 -2.71 -21.03
C ASP A 6 -19.92 -3.19 -19.58
N ILE A 7 -20.35 -4.41 -19.29
CA ILE A 7 -20.26 -5.00 -17.95
C ILE A 7 -18.80 -5.08 -17.50
N LYS A 8 -17.92 -5.55 -18.37
CA LYS A 8 -16.49 -5.65 -18.05
C LYS A 8 -15.84 -4.28 -17.88
N MET A 9 -16.25 -3.29 -18.65
CA MET A 9 -15.77 -1.91 -18.50
C MET A 9 -16.22 -1.31 -17.18
N GLU A 10 -17.45 -1.54 -16.77
CA GLU A 10 -17.97 -1.08 -15.48
C GLU A 10 -17.19 -1.72 -14.33
N ASP A 11 -16.97 -3.02 -14.37
CA ASP A 11 -16.15 -3.73 -13.37
C ASP A 11 -14.73 -3.19 -13.33
N VAL A 12 -14.12 -2.94 -14.47
CA VAL A 12 -12.78 -2.42 -14.58
C VAL A 12 -12.70 -0.95 -14.12
N SER A 13 -13.72 -0.14 -14.41
CA SER A 13 -13.75 1.25 -13.98
C SER A 13 -13.93 1.39 -12.46
N GLU A 14 -14.71 0.51 -11.85
CA GLU A 14 -14.86 0.45 -10.40
C GLU A 14 -13.66 -0.20 -9.72
N LYS A 15 -13.13 -1.26 -10.34
CA LYS A 15 -12.00 -2.02 -9.84
C LYS A 15 -10.97 -2.22 -10.94
N GLN A 16 -10.18 -1.20 -11.18
CA GLN A 16 -9.07 -1.28 -12.14
C GLN A 16 -7.98 -2.25 -11.70
N LEU A 17 -8.07 -2.75 -10.47
CA LEU A 17 -7.19 -3.79 -9.95
C LEU A 17 -7.75 -5.16 -10.34
N VAL A 18 -7.01 -5.90 -11.16
CA VAL A 18 -7.43 -7.23 -11.65
C VAL A 18 -6.29 -8.24 -11.51
N LYS A 19 -6.65 -9.51 -11.47
CA LYS A 19 -5.67 -10.60 -11.49
C LYS A 19 -5.37 -10.98 -12.92
N GLY A 20 -4.08 -11.14 -13.22
CA GLY A 20 -3.63 -11.56 -14.51
C GLY A 20 -2.66 -12.72 -14.44
N LYS A 21 -2.55 -13.46 -15.53
CA LYS A 21 -1.61 -14.57 -15.67
C LYS A 21 -0.49 -14.18 -16.60
N VAL A 22 0.75 -14.35 -16.18
CA VAL A 22 1.92 -14.06 -16.99
C VAL A 22 2.01 -15.11 -18.09
N VAL A 23 1.94 -14.68 -19.36
CA VAL A 23 1.95 -15.59 -20.52
C VAL A 23 3.22 -15.51 -21.36
N ALA A 24 3.94 -14.40 -21.30
CA ALA A 24 5.21 -14.23 -22.02
C ALA A 24 6.08 -13.16 -21.36
N ILE A 25 7.38 -13.29 -21.51
CA ILE A 25 8.35 -12.33 -20.99
C ILE A 25 9.33 -12.00 -22.13
N TYR A 26 9.41 -10.72 -22.47
CA TYR A 26 10.30 -10.19 -23.50
C TYR A 26 11.35 -9.27 -22.87
N ASP A 27 12.24 -8.71 -23.71
CA ASP A 27 13.32 -7.86 -23.22
C ASP A 27 12.85 -6.67 -22.36
N LYS A 28 11.78 -6.00 -22.79
CA LYS A 28 11.28 -4.80 -22.13
C LYS A 28 9.86 -4.91 -21.59
N GLU A 29 9.18 -5.98 -21.90
CA GLU A 29 7.74 -6.13 -21.61
C GLU A 29 7.43 -7.49 -21.02
N VAL A 30 6.47 -7.49 -20.10
CA VAL A 30 5.83 -8.71 -19.59
C VAL A 30 4.40 -8.72 -20.12
N VAL A 31 4.02 -9.82 -20.76
CA VAL A 31 2.68 -10.00 -21.33
C VAL A 31 1.81 -10.76 -20.34
N VAL A 32 0.63 -10.22 -20.06
CA VAL A 32 -0.28 -10.74 -19.04
C VAL A 32 -1.68 -10.89 -19.62
N ASP A 33 -2.27 -12.06 -19.40
CA ASP A 33 -3.67 -12.34 -19.76
C ASP A 33 -4.57 -11.98 -18.58
N ILE A 34 -5.48 -11.03 -18.77
CA ILE A 34 -6.46 -10.60 -17.75
C ILE A 34 -7.88 -11.03 -18.09
N GLY A 35 -8.04 -11.90 -19.09
CA GLY A 35 -9.36 -12.41 -19.48
C GLY A 35 -10.11 -11.55 -20.50
N PHE A 36 -9.45 -10.55 -21.08
CA PHE A 36 -10.02 -9.76 -22.19
C PHE A 36 -9.58 -10.32 -23.55
N LYS A 37 -10.14 -9.79 -24.62
CA LYS A 37 -9.77 -10.15 -25.99
C LYS A 37 -8.28 -9.95 -26.27
N SER A 38 -7.73 -8.88 -25.74
CA SER A 38 -6.32 -8.52 -25.94
C SER A 38 -5.54 -8.80 -24.66
N GLU A 39 -4.31 -9.24 -24.83
CA GLU A 39 -3.39 -9.37 -23.72
C GLU A 39 -2.90 -8.00 -23.29
N GLY A 40 -2.55 -7.88 -22.02
CA GLY A 40 -2.01 -6.65 -21.45
C GLY A 40 -0.50 -6.69 -21.37
N ILE A 41 0.08 -5.51 -21.27
CA ILE A 41 1.52 -5.32 -21.25
C ILE A 41 1.92 -4.52 -20.02
N ILE A 42 2.96 -4.99 -19.34
CA ILE A 42 3.59 -4.27 -18.25
C ILE A 42 5.04 -4.02 -18.62
N ASP A 43 5.52 -2.79 -18.42
CA ASP A 43 6.93 -2.50 -18.59
C ASP A 43 7.75 -3.33 -17.60
N LYS A 44 8.76 -4.01 -18.09
CA LYS A 44 9.59 -4.91 -17.29
C LYS A 44 10.29 -4.20 -16.14
N SER A 45 10.56 -2.90 -16.27
CA SER A 45 11.19 -2.09 -15.23
C SER A 45 10.34 -1.92 -13.98
N GLU A 46 9.03 -2.21 -14.04
CA GLU A 46 8.16 -2.12 -12.87
C GLU A 46 8.32 -3.29 -11.89
N PHE A 47 9.02 -4.34 -12.29
CA PHE A 47 9.23 -5.51 -11.44
C PHE A 47 10.58 -5.43 -10.74
N GLU A 48 10.58 -5.62 -9.43
CA GLU A 48 11.82 -5.82 -8.67
C GLU A 48 12.40 -7.20 -8.97
N SER A 49 11.52 -8.19 -9.06
CA SER A 49 11.86 -9.55 -9.42
C SER A 49 10.95 -10.00 -10.56
N ILE A 50 11.52 -10.47 -11.66
CA ILE A 50 10.76 -10.86 -12.83
C ILE A 50 9.91 -12.10 -12.50
N PRO A 51 8.60 -12.06 -12.75
CA PRO A 51 7.71 -13.18 -12.45
C PRO A 51 7.96 -14.34 -13.40
N GLU A 52 7.57 -15.53 -12.97
CA GLU A 52 7.62 -16.70 -13.83
C GLU A 52 6.41 -16.77 -14.77
N ILE A 53 6.60 -17.33 -15.96
CA ILE A 53 5.49 -17.57 -16.89
C ILE A 53 4.53 -18.55 -16.23
N GLY A 54 3.23 -18.24 -16.31
CA GLY A 54 2.17 -19.02 -15.68
C GLY A 54 1.76 -18.56 -14.28
N SER A 55 2.53 -17.65 -13.68
CA SER A 55 2.19 -17.11 -12.36
C SER A 55 1.05 -16.11 -12.43
N GLU A 56 0.27 -16.02 -11.36
CA GLU A 56 -0.77 -15.00 -11.22
C GLU A 56 -0.20 -13.79 -10.50
N ILE A 57 -0.54 -12.61 -11.01
CA ILE A 57 -0.11 -11.34 -10.40
C ILE A 57 -1.29 -10.36 -10.37
N ASP A 58 -1.25 -9.45 -9.41
CA ASP A 58 -2.19 -8.34 -9.35
C ASP A 58 -1.69 -7.22 -10.25
N VAL A 59 -2.54 -6.74 -11.14
CA VAL A 59 -2.21 -5.68 -12.10
C VAL A 59 -3.29 -4.62 -12.11
N PHE A 60 -2.91 -3.40 -12.48
CA PHE A 60 -3.82 -2.27 -12.60
C PHE A 60 -3.96 -1.88 -14.06
N LEU A 61 -5.19 -1.72 -14.53
CA LEU A 61 -5.45 -1.32 -15.91
C LEU A 61 -5.31 0.19 -16.05
N VAL A 62 -4.27 0.63 -16.74
CA VAL A 62 -3.95 2.05 -16.93
C VAL A 62 -4.60 2.60 -18.19
N VAL A 63 -4.41 1.90 -19.30
CA VAL A 63 -4.97 2.28 -20.60
C VAL A 63 -5.68 1.08 -21.20
N PHE A 64 -6.94 1.27 -21.55
CA PHE A 64 -7.77 0.18 -22.04
C PHE A 64 -7.32 -0.33 -23.41
N GLU A 65 -6.90 0.57 -24.29
CA GLU A 65 -6.29 0.20 -25.57
C GLU A 65 -5.26 1.25 -25.96
N ASP A 66 -4.06 0.79 -26.32
CA ASP A 66 -3.05 1.67 -26.92
C ASP A 66 -3.21 1.68 -28.46
N ARG A 67 -2.29 2.36 -29.16
CA ARG A 67 -2.34 2.46 -30.63
C ARG A 67 -2.22 1.13 -31.34
N LYS A 68 -1.67 0.12 -30.69
CA LYS A 68 -1.52 -1.25 -31.21
C LYS A 68 -2.64 -2.17 -30.77
N GLY A 69 -3.68 -1.64 -30.13
CA GLY A 69 -4.79 -2.42 -29.62
C GLY A 69 -4.44 -3.22 -28.37
N ARG A 70 -3.41 -2.83 -27.62
CA ARG A 70 -2.96 -3.56 -26.45
C ARG A 70 -3.47 -2.86 -25.18
N LEU A 71 -3.70 -3.64 -24.12
CA LEU A 71 -4.02 -3.12 -22.81
C LEU A 71 -2.71 -2.74 -22.12
N ILE A 72 -2.66 -1.55 -21.53
CA ILE A 72 -1.50 -1.13 -20.75
C ILE A 72 -1.79 -1.33 -19.27
N LEU A 73 -0.99 -2.15 -18.64
CA LEU A 73 -1.12 -2.53 -17.25
C LEU A 73 0.03 -1.98 -16.42
N SER A 74 -0.17 -1.87 -15.12
CA SER A 74 0.88 -1.44 -14.19
C SER A 74 0.91 -2.34 -12.97
N LYS A 75 2.08 -2.86 -12.67
CA LYS A 75 2.33 -3.64 -11.44
C LYS A 75 2.49 -2.70 -10.24
N ARG A 76 3.22 -1.59 -10.42
CA ARG A 76 3.41 -0.59 -9.35
C ARG A 76 2.09 0.00 -8.89
N ARG A 77 1.22 0.34 -9.84
CA ARG A 77 -0.08 0.91 -9.51
C ARG A 77 -0.94 -0.11 -8.78
N ALA A 78 -0.87 -1.38 -9.17
CA ALA A 78 -1.59 -2.46 -8.49
C ALA A 78 -1.11 -2.60 -7.04
N ASP A 79 0.19 -2.63 -6.83
CA ASP A 79 0.78 -2.73 -5.48
C ASP A 79 0.38 -1.53 -4.62
N PHE A 80 0.40 -0.33 -5.18
CA PHE A 80 -0.03 0.88 -4.50
C PHE A 80 -1.51 0.80 -4.10
N GLU A 81 -2.40 0.49 -5.04
CA GLU A 81 -3.85 0.44 -4.77
C GLU A 81 -4.19 -0.64 -3.74
N LYS A 82 -3.53 -1.78 -3.82
CA LYS A 82 -3.71 -2.86 -2.85
C LYS A 82 -3.27 -2.44 -1.46
N ARG A 83 -2.08 -1.86 -1.34
CA ARG A 83 -1.58 -1.38 -0.05
C ARG A 83 -2.42 -0.23 0.48
N TRP A 84 -2.85 0.68 -0.39
CA TRP A 84 -3.70 1.81 -0.02
C TRP A 84 -5.02 1.34 0.59
N SER A 85 -5.64 0.31 0.00
CA SER A 85 -6.86 -0.30 0.53
C SER A 85 -6.63 -0.91 1.92
N GLU A 86 -5.50 -1.59 2.13
CA GLU A 86 -5.13 -2.14 3.43
C GLU A 86 -4.94 -1.04 4.49
N LEU A 87 -4.33 0.08 4.09
CA LEU A 87 -4.13 1.23 4.98
C LEU A 87 -5.47 1.89 5.34
N ARG A 88 -6.38 1.99 4.38
CA ARG A 88 -7.74 2.50 4.64
C ARG A 88 -8.43 1.65 5.70
N ASP A 89 -8.41 0.34 5.54
CA ASP A 89 -9.02 -0.60 6.49
C ASP A 89 -8.36 -0.49 7.86
N ALA A 90 -7.05 -0.36 7.90
CA ALA A 90 -6.31 -0.20 9.16
C ALA A 90 -6.67 1.11 9.87
N ALA A 91 -6.88 2.18 9.10
CA ALA A 91 -7.30 3.47 9.66
C ALA A 91 -8.71 3.38 10.25
N GLU A 92 -9.64 2.75 9.54
CA GLU A 92 -11.02 2.59 10.00
C GLU A 92 -11.12 1.67 11.22
N ASN A 93 -10.35 0.59 11.24
CA ASN A 93 -10.41 -0.44 12.30
C ASN A 93 -9.40 -0.19 13.42
N GLU A 94 -8.63 0.89 13.34
CA GLU A 94 -7.58 1.23 14.32
C GLU A 94 -6.55 0.10 14.48
N THR A 95 -6.28 -0.62 13.40
CA THR A 95 -5.30 -1.70 13.37
C THR A 95 -3.89 -1.15 13.35
N LEU A 96 -2.99 -1.72 14.16
CA LEU A 96 -1.59 -1.33 14.15
C LEU A 96 -0.87 -1.87 12.91
N LEU A 97 0.04 -1.08 12.38
CA LEU A 97 0.82 -1.41 11.18
C LEU A 97 2.30 -1.35 11.49
N LYS A 98 3.06 -2.22 10.87
CA LYS A 98 4.51 -2.15 10.91
C LYS A 98 5.02 -1.22 9.82
N GLY A 99 6.00 -0.40 10.18
CA GLY A 99 6.64 0.48 9.23
C GLY A 99 8.09 0.75 9.62
N THR A 100 8.88 1.14 8.63
CA THR A 100 10.30 1.44 8.82
C THR A 100 10.54 2.93 8.67
N VAL A 101 11.25 3.51 9.62
CA VAL A 101 11.65 4.92 9.53
C VAL A 101 12.78 5.04 8.51
N VAL A 102 12.53 5.77 7.42
CA VAL A 102 13.47 5.83 6.30
C VAL A 102 14.13 7.18 6.12
N LYS A 103 13.56 8.25 6.70
CA LYS A 103 14.07 9.60 6.49
C LYS A 103 13.66 10.53 7.61
N ILE A 104 14.52 11.49 7.92
CA ILE A 104 14.24 12.59 8.82
C ILE A 104 13.92 13.82 7.97
N ILE A 105 12.79 14.45 8.23
CA ILE A 105 12.37 15.68 7.54
C ILE A 105 12.03 16.77 8.56
N LYS A 106 11.73 17.95 8.07
CA LYS A 106 11.31 19.06 8.93
C LYS A 106 10.01 18.70 9.66
N GLY A 107 10.05 18.72 10.98
CA GLY A 107 8.89 18.46 11.81
C GLY A 107 8.63 17.00 12.15
N GLY A 108 9.41 16.06 11.62
CA GLY A 108 9.22 14.66 11.95
C GLY A 108 10.00 13.68 11.09
N LEU A 109 9.42 12.51 10.89
CA LEU A 109 10.05 11.40 10.20
C LEU A 109 9.15 10.91 9.06
N VAL A 110 9.77 10.28 8.06
CA VAL A 110 9.04 9.55 7.02
C VAL A 110 9.11 8.06 7.33
N VAL A 111 7.96 7.42 7.32
CA VAL A 111 7.81 5.98 7.59
C VAL A 111 7.37 5.27 6.32
N ASP A 112 8.10 4.24 5.95
CA ASP A 112 7.74 3.37 4.83
C ASP A 112 6.79 2.29 5.33
N LEU A 113 5.55 2.33 4.82
CA LEU A 113 4.51 1.35 5.13
C LEU A 113 4.37 0.27 4.05
N GLY A 114 5.32 0.20 3.12
CA GLY A 114 5.25 -0.65 1.95
C GLY A 114 4.56 0.06 0.78
N VAL A 115 5.31 0.44 -0.23
CA VAL A 115 4.95 1.24 -1.41
C VAL A 115 4.24 2.57 -1.11
N VAL A 116 3.87 2.81 0.14
CA VAL A 116 3.25 4.06 0.61
C VAL A 116 4.09 4.60 1.76
N ASN A 117 4.40 5.88 1.71
CA ASN A 117 5.11 6.57 2.79
C ASN A 117 4.13 7.38 3.63
N ALA A 118 4.34 7.35 4.95
CA ALA A 118 3.55 8.11 5.90
C ALA A 118 4.41 9.14 6.61
N PHE A 119 3.76 10.18 7.15
CA PHE A 119 4.40 11.19 7.97
C PHE A 119 4.22 10.84 9.45
N LEU A 120 5.31 10.87 10.20
CA LEU A 120 5.30 10.69 11.65
C LEU A 120 5.72 12.01 12.29
N PRO A 121 4.77 12.79 12.82
CA PRO A 121 5.12 14.06 13.48
C PRO A 121 6.06 13.84 14.66
N GLY A 122 6.99 14.76 14.86
CA GLY A 122 7.97 14.66 15.93
C GLY A 122 7.36 14.48 17.31
N SER A 123 6.22 15.12 17.57
CA SER A 123 5.47 14.98 18.82
C SER A 123 4.87 13.58 19.03
N GLN A 124 4.79 12.76 18.00
CA GLN A 124 4.16 11.43 18.02
C GLN A 124 5.16 10.28 17.96
N VAL A 125 6.45 10.59 18.01
CA VAL A 125 7.50 9.57 17.90
C VAL A 125 7.62 8.76 19.20
N ASP A 126 7.60 9.43 20.35
CA ASP A 126 7.77 8.80 21.66
C ASP A 126 7.04 9.59 22.74
N ILE A 127 6.82 8.94 23.87
CA ILE A 127 6.28 9.58 25.09
C ILE A 127 7.31 10.58 25.65
N LYS A 128 8.59 10.31 25.47
CA LYS A 128 9.68 11.19 25.92
C LYS A 128 9.66 12.51 25.16
N PRO A 129 9.81 13.65 25.85
CA PRO A 129 9.95 14.93 25.16
C PRO A 129 11.29 14.99 24.42
N SER A 130 11.28 15.60 23.24
CA SER A 130 12.46 15.83 22.39
C SER A 130 13.28 14.57 22.12
N PRO A 131 12.67 13.52 21.52
CA PRO A 131 13.43 12.32 21.17
C PRO A 131 14.48 12.63 20.10
N ASN A 132 15.59 11.89 20.13
CA ASN A 132 16.61 11.96 19.10
C ASN A 132 16.14 11.13 17.89
N PHE A 133 15.76 11.80 16.80
CA PHE A 133 15.20 11.16 15.61
C PHE A 133 16.16 10.20 14.93
N GLU A 134 17.46 10.43 15.02
CA GLU A 134 18.47 9.56 14.44
C GLU A 134 18.45 8.15 15.04
N ASP A 135 18.05 8.01 16.29
CA ASP A 135 17.94 6.72 16.97
C ASP A 135 16.85 5.83 16.35
N TYR A 136 15.89 6.44 15.66
CA TYR A 136 14.76 5.72 15.04
C TYR A 136 15.02 5.38 13.58
N LEU A 137 16.00 6.00 12.95
CA LEU A 137 16.29 5.84 11.54
C LEU A 137 16.62 4.38 11.20
N ASN A 138 16.04 3.87 10.12
CA ASN A 138 16.21 2.51 9.61
C ASN A 138 15.69 1.39 10.53
N ASN A 139 14.95 1.75 11.57
CA ASN A 139 14.34 0.78 12.48
C ASN A 139 12.86 0.60 12.16
N GLU A 140 12.35 -0.59 12.45
CA GLU A 140 10.94 -0.94 12.27
C GLU A 140 10.20 -0.81 13.60
N TYR A 141 9.02 -0.20 13.55
CA TYR A 141 8.13 -0.06 14.70
C TYR A 141 6.69 -0.30 14.29
N GLU A 142 5.83 -0.44 15.29
CA GLU A 142 4.39 -0.46 15.08
C GLU A 142 3.83 0.96 15.15
N PHE A 143 2.88 1.25 14.30
CA PHE A 143 2.25 2.56 14.19
C PHE A 143 0.75 2.45 14.11
N LYS A 144 0.08 3.51 14.57
CA LYS A 144 -1.36 3.69 14.38
C LYS A 144 -1.57 4.83 13.38
N ILE A 145 -2.48 4.64 12.44
CA ILE A 145 -2.86 5.71 11.51
C ILE A 145 -3.79 6.66 12.27
N VAL A 146 -3.38 7.91 12.39
CA VAL A 146 -4.15 8.95 13.09
C VAL A 146 -4.82 9.93 12.13
N LYS A 147 -4.34 10.01 10.90
CA LYS A 147 -4.96 10.79 9.85
C LYS A 147 -4.79 10.08 8.51
N PHE A 148 -5.88 9.95 7.79
CA PHE A 148 -5.90 9.31 6.48
C PHE A 148 -6.73 10.16 5.55
N ASN A 149 -6.08 10.77 4.55
CA ASN A 149 -6.74 11.59 3.56
C ASN A 149 -6.60 10.92 2.19
N GLU A 150 -7.65 10.31 1.75
CA GLU A 150 -7.69 9.56 0.50
C GLU A 150 -7.53 10.46 -0.72
N PHE A 151 -8.16 11.61 -0.69
CA PHE A 151 -8.13 12.55 -1.81
C PHE A 151 -6.71 13.10 -2.05
N ARG A 152 -6.00 13.45 -0.96
CA ARG A 152 -4.63 13.97 -1.05
C ARG A 152 -3.57 12.87 -0.98
N GLN A 153 -4.00 11.65 -0.72
CA GLN A 153 -3.11 10.49 -0.52
C GLN A 153 -2.09 10.73 0.60
N ASN A 154 -2.56 11.35 1.67
CA ASN A 154 -1.75 11.62 2.87
C ASN A 154 -2.08 10.65 3.98
N VAL A 155 -1.05 10.09 4.58
CA VAL A 155 -1.16 9.23 5.75
C VAL A 155 -0.28 9.80 6.86
N VAL A 156 -0.86 10.01 8.03
CA VAL A 156 -0.13 10.43 9.23
C VAL A 156 -0.24 9.32 10.26
N VAL A 157 0.89 8.93 10.81
CA VAL A 157 0.95 7.84 11.78
C VAL A 157 1.50 8.33 13.12
N SER A 158 1.24 7.56 14.17
CA SER A 158 1.72 7.83 15.51
C SER A 158 2.25 6.56 16.14
N ARG A 159 3.46 6.62 16.67
CA ARG A 159 4.02 5.57 17.50
C ARG A 159 3.58 5.76 18.96
N LYS A 160 3.51 7.02 19.40
CA LYS A 160 3.05 7.38 20.74
C LYS A 160 1.64 6.85 21.04
N ALA A 161 0.75 6.87 20.05
CA ALA A 161 -0.62 6.35 20.19
C ALA A 161 -0.64 4.84 20.49
N THR A 162 0.30 4.07 19.97
CA THR A 162 0.41 2.63 20.26
C THR A 162 0.86 2.40 21.70
N MET A 163 1.77 3.21 22.18
CA MET A 163 2.31 3.13 23.55
C MET A 163 1.24 3.49 24.58
N SER A 164 0.42 4.50 24.30
CA SER A 164 -0.69 4.88 25.16
C SER A 164 -1.73 3.78 25.29
N SER A 165 -2.07 3.11 24.21
CA SER A 165 -3.00 1.99 24.20
C SER A 165 -2.48 0.83 25.05
N ASP A 166 -1.22 0.49 24.90
CA ASP A 166 -0.59 -0.58 25.70
C ASP A 166 -0.59 -0.24 27.19
N MET A 167 -0.33 1.01 27.53
CA MET A 167 -0.37 1.46 28.92
C MET A 167 -1.78 1.36 29.51
N ASP A 168 -2.80 1.72 28.75
CA ASP A 168 -4.20 1.62 29.19
C ASP A 168 -4.63 0.18 29.35
N GLU A 169 -4.26 -0.71 28.45
CA GLU A 169 -4.53 -2.14 28.57
C GLU A 169 -3.85 -2.75 29.79
N ASN A 170 -2.59 -2.43 30.01
CA ASN A 170 -1.83 -2.88 31.18
C ASN A 170 -2.46 -2.39 32.49
N ARG A 171 -2.95 -1.16 32.52
CA ARG A 171 -3.68 -0.62 33.68
C ARG A 171 -4.96 -1.40 33.93
N LYS A 172 -5.73 -1.70 32.90
CA LYS A 172 -6.96 -2.49 33.01
C LYS A 172 -6.69 -3.90 33.55
N GLU A 173 -5.63 -4.55 33.07
CA GLU A 173 -5.22 -5.87 33.56
C GLU A 173 -4.77 -5.81 35.01
N LEU A 174 -3.99 -4.80 35.39
CA LEU A 174 -3.55 -4.62 36.77
C LEU A 174 -4.73 -4.38 37.70
N LEU A 175 -5.72 -3.62 37.28
CA LEU A 175 -6.94 -3.39 38.08
C LEU A 175 -7.78 -4.66 38.23
N LYS A 176 -7.84 -5.50 37.20
CA LYS A 176 -8.52 -6.80 37.28
C LYS A 176 -7.83 -7.76 38.25
N ASN A 177 -6.50 -7.72 38.30
CA ASN A 177 -5.74 -8.60 39.17
C ASN A 177 -5.75 -8.15 40.63
N LEU A 178 -6.17 -6.94 40.92
CA LEU A 178 -6.29 -6.40 42.28
C LEU A 178 -7.63 -6.74 42.95
N GLU A 179 -8.60 -7.23 42.20
CA GLU A 179 -9.85 -7.74 42.71
C GLU A 179 -9.77 -9.25 43.00
#